data_63cdd78d4dc5efffa64d693c9a714bf7
#
_entry.id   63cdd78d4dc5efffa64d693c9a714bf7
#
_cell.length_a   1.000
_cell.length_b   1.000
_cell.length_c   1.000
_cell.angle_alpha   90.00
_cell.angle_beta   90.00
_cell.angle_gamma   90.00
#
_symmetry.space_group_name_H-M   'P 1'
#
loop_
_entity.id
_entity.type
_entity.pdbx_description
1 polymer ?
#
loop_
_entity_poly.entity_id
_entity_poly.type
_entity_poly.pdbx_seq_one_letter_code
_entity_poly.pdbx_strand_id
1 'polypeptide(L)'
;MIEQLLDTVVTETDVQTYYKEHASQFILRKNLVKSSYIIFSRNVKDRDKVKTWLLSDKEDVKGKLAKFCAENAMSYQITDTTWQFMDELERIIPFDYTSQENFLSRAKFYETQDSSMVYMVRIKDYKSKEGISPLEFERPVIKSLIVNIRKQEILRKMEDDIYQEAKDKKLFQNYVK
;
A
#
# COMPACT_ATOMS: atom_id res chain seq x y z
N MET A 1 1.95 0.02 32.96
CA MET A 1 1.79 -1.42 33.29
C MET A 1 1.43 -2.25 32.08
N ILE A 2 0.39 -1.94 31.29
CA ILE A 2 0.03 -2.68 30.05
C ILE A 2 1.14 -2.61 29.01
N GLU A 3 1.75 -1.47 28.79
CA GLU A 3 2.86 -1.26 27.83
C GLU A 3 4.10 -2.12 28.11
N GLN A 4 4.31 -2.54 29.36
CA GLN A 4 5.43 -3.40 29.74
C GLN A 4 5.15 -4.89 29.49
N LEU A 5 3.88 -5.27 29.36
CA LEU A 5 3.44 -6.65 29.10
C LEU A 5 3.12 -6.90 27.62
N LEU A 6 2.96 -5.82 26.83
CA LEU A 6 2.57 -5.91 25.44
C LEU A 6 3.78 -6.23 24.55
N ASP A 7 3.78 -7.42 23.94
CA ASP A 7 4.70 -7.72 22.86
C ASP A 7 4.26 -7.02 21.57
N THR A 8 5.00 -5.96 21.22
CA THR A 8 4.78 -5.17 20.00
C THR A 8 5.56 -5.69 18.80
N VAL A 9 6.41 -6.69 18.98
CA VAL A 9 7.19 -7.29 17.91
C VAL A 9 6.30 -8.23 17.10
N VAL A 10 5.97 -7.84 15.88
CA VAL A 10 5.20 -8.67 14.95
C VAL A 10 6.14 -9.22 13.88
N THR A 11 6.28 -10.54 13.86
CA THR A 11 7.14 -11.24 12.90
C THR A 11 6.50 -11.32 11.51
N GLU A 12 7.30 -11.61 10.50
CA GLU A 12 6.79 -11.85 9.15
C GLU A 12 5.88 -13.08 9.09
N THR A 13 6.18 -14.10 9.90
CA THR A 13 5.33 -15.29 10.02
C THR A 13 3.97 -14.96 10.58
N ASP A 14 3.89 -14.10 11.61
CA ASP A 14 2.61 -13.64 12.18
C ASP A 14 1.77 -12.94 11.11
N VAL A 15 2.39 -12.04 10.33
CA VAL A 15 1.72 -11.31 9.25
C VAL A 15 1.19 -12.25 8.18
N GLN A 16 1.99 -13.22 7.74
CA GLN A 16 1.58 -14.18 6.71
C GLN A 16 0.47 -15.10 7.20
N THR A 17 0.54 -15.56 8.43
CA THR A 17 -0.48 -16.42 9.04
C THR A 17 -1.80 -15.67 9.15
N TYR A 18 -1.77 -14.47 9.72
CA TYR A 18 -2.95 -13.63 9.86
C TYR A 18 -3.61 -13.33 8.50
N TYR A 19 -2.81 -12.97 7.51
CA TYR A 19 -3.32 -12.68 6.17
C TYR A 19 -3.98 -13.92 5.54
N LYS A 20 -3.38 -15.11 5.64
CA LYS A 20 -3.96 -16.35 5.09
C LYS A 20 -5.29 -16.70 5.74
N GLU A 21 -5.40 -16.56 7.06
CA GLU A 21 -6.61 -16.89 7.82
C GLU A 21 -7.74 -15.89 7.57
N HIS A 22 -7.41 -14.64 7.24
CA HIS A 22 -8.36 -13.55 7.08
C HIS A 22 -8.43 -12.96 5.67
N ALA A 23 -7.92 -13.69 4.65
CA ALA A 23 -7.80 -13.17 3.28
C ALA A 23 -9.11 -12.62 2.71
N SER A 24 -10.25 -13.22 3.06
CA SER A 24 -11.58 -12.77 2.63
C SER A 24 -12.00 -11.41 3.21
N GLN A 25 -11.32 -10.90 4.22
CA GLN A 25 -11.58 -9.58 4.81
C GLN A 25 -10.81 -8.46 4.09
N PHE A 26 -9.75 -8.82 3.34
CA PHE A 26 -8.91 -7.88 2.61
C PHE A 26 -9.39 -7.71 1.17
N ILE A 27 -10.64 -7.26 1.01
CA ILE A 27 -11.22 -7.00 -0.32
C ILE A 27 -10.97 -5.54 -0.70
N LEU A 28 -10.39 -5.33 -1.88
CA LEU A 28 -10.12 -4.01 -2.42
C LEU A 28 -11.41 -3.26 -2.75
N ARG A 29 -11.52 -2.05 -2.26
CA ARG A 29 -12.61 -1.12 -2.61
C ARG A 29 -12.28 -0.24 -3.81
N LYS A 30 -10.99 -0.17 -4.18
CA LYS A 30 -10.45 0.64 -5.27
C LYS A 30 -9.36 -0.13 -5.98
N ASN A 31 -9.09 0.25 -7.22
CA ASN A 31 -7.98 -0.33 -7.98
C ASN A 31 -6.64 0.07 -7.39
N LEU A 32 -5.73 -0.89 -7.26
CA LEU A 32 -4.33 -0.68 -6.89
C LEU A 32 -3.43 -0.82 -8.10
N VAL A 33 -2.36 -0.03 -8.12
CA VAL A 33 -1.33 -0.11 -9.16
C VAL A 33 0.07 -0.08 -8.54
N LYS A 34 1.00 -0.79 -9.18
CA LYS A 34 2.43 -0.54 -9.07
C LYS A 34 2.84 0.25 -10.30
N SER A 35 3.24 1.49 -10.12
CA SER A 35 3.54 2.38 -11.25
C SER A 35 4.77 3.23 -11.00
N SER A 36 5.37 3.67 -12.08
CA SER A 36 6.33 4.77 -12.10
C SER A 36 5.85 5.85 -13.06
N TYR A 37 6.14 7.11 -12.76
CA TYR A 37 5.79 8.22 -13.61
C TYR A 37 6.88 9.27 -13.66
N ILE A 38 6.85 10.06 -14.72
CA ILE A 38 7.75 11.18 -14.93
C ILE A 38 6.99 12.31 -15.61
N ILE A 39 7.17 13.52 -15.13
CA ILE A 39 6.56 14.73 -15.66
C ILE A 39 7.68 15.68 -16.08
N PHE A 40 7.67 16.08 -17.34
CA PHE A 40 8.65 16.99 -17.91
C PHE A 40 8.01 18.25 -18.47
N SER A 41 8.82 19.28 -18.66
CA SER A 41 8.45 20.36 -19.57
C SER A 41 8.27 19.83 -21.00
N ARG A 42 7.34 20.38 -21.75
CA ARG A 42 7.05 20.01 -23.14
C ARG A 42 8.28 20.07 -24.07
N ASN A 43 9.26 20.88 -23.74
CA ASN A 43 10.49 21.08 -24.54
C ASN A 43 11.59 20.08 -24.19
N VAL A 44 11.34 19.08 -23.35
CA VAL A 44 12.35 18.07 -22.99
C VAL A 44 12.85 17.33 -24.22
N LYS A 45 14.17 17.17 -24.31
CA LYS A 45 14.81 16.38 -25.36
C LYS A 45 14.83 14.89 -24.98
N ASP A 46 15.09 14.03 -25.98
CA ASP A 46 15.31 12.59 -25.76
C ASP A 46 14.12 11.79 -25.19
N ARG A 47 12.89 12.21 -25.47
CA ARG A 47 11.66 11.54 -24.96
C ARG A 47 11.64 10.04 -25.23
N ASP A 48 12.02 9.61 -26.43
CA ASP A 48 12.02 8.18 -26.82
C ASP A 48 13.01 7.35 -26.00
N LYS A 49 14.16 7.95 -25.65
CA LYS A 49 15.12 7.30 -24.75
C LYS A 49 14.54 7.16 -23.35
N VAL A 50 13.89 8.22 -22.85
CA VAL A 50 13.26 8.20 -21.52
C VAL A 50 12.15 7.16 -21.45
N LYS A 51 11.31 7.06 -22.47
CA LYS A 51 10.31 6.01 -22.61
C LYS A 51 10.94 4.62 -22.54
N THR A 52 12.00 4.40 -23.30
CA THR A 52 12.74 3.12 -23.32
C THR A 52 13.32 2.79 -21.95
N TRP A 53 13.88 3.78 -21.26
CA TRP A 53 14.43 3.62 -19.93
C TRP A 53 13.34 3.34 -18.88
N LEU A 54 12.22 4.05 -18.94
CA LEU A 54 11.09 3.88 -18.03
C LEU A 54 10.50 2.47 -18.14
N LEU A 55 10.48 1.89 -19.33
CA LEU A 55 9.99 0.53 -19.58
C LEU A 55 11.00 -0.58 -19.24
N SER A 56 12.24 -0.23 -18.94
CA SER A 56 13.30 -1.21 -18.66
C SER A 56 13.33 -1.60 -17.17
N ASP A 57 13.54 -2.89 -16.93
CA ASP A 57 13.75 -3.41 -15.56
C ASP A 57 15.25 -3.53 -15.20
N LYS A 58 16.15 -3.19 -16.13
CA LYS A 58 17.60 -3.29 -15.91
C LYS A 58 18.10 -2.19 -14.96
N GLU A 59 18.86 -2.58 -13.95
CA GLU A 59 19.28 -1.67 -12.88
C GLU A 59 20.20 -0.54 -13.37
N ASP A 60 21.11 -0.85 -14.35
CA ASP A 60 21.94 0.14 -14.99
C ASP A 60 21.15 1.21 -15.77
N VAL A 61 20.01 0.80 -16.35
CA VAL A 61 19.10 1.71 -17.05
C VAL A 61 18.31 2.56 -16.08
N LYS A 62 17.86 1.98 -14.96
CA LYS A 62 17.19 2.74 -13.89
C LYS A 62 18.10 3.82 -13.31
N GLY A 63 19.39 3.53 -13.14
CA GLY A 63 20.37 4.52 -12.71
C GLY A 63 20.50 5.70 -13.70
N LYS A 64 20.50 5.42 -15.00
CA LYS A 64 20.50 6.47 -16.05
C LYS A 64 19.22 7.28 -16.02
N LEU A 65 18.07 6.62 -15.87
CA LEU A 65 16.78 7.28 -15.76
C LEU A 65 16.72 8.19 -14.54
N ALA A 66 17.17 7.71 -13.37
CA ALA A 66 17.20 8.49 -12.14
C ALA A 66 18.01 9.78 -12.29
N LYS A 67 19.22 9.67 -12.89
CA LYS A 67 20.07 10.83 -13.18
C LYS A 67 19.38 11.82 -14.12
N PHE A 68 18.81 11.33 -15.21
CA PHE A 68 18.08 12.17 -16.15
C PHE A 68 16.89 12.88 -15.50
N CYS A 69 16.11 12.16 -14.67
CA CYS A 69 14.97 12.73 -13.96
C CYS A 69 15.40 13.82 -12.97
N ALA A 70 16.49 13.61 -12.24
CA ALA A 70 17.01 14.61 -11.30
C ALA A 70 17.41 15.92 -11.99
N GLU A 71 17.86 15.84 -13.24
CA GLU A 71 18.31 17.02 -14.00
C GLU A 71 17.18 17.69 -14.81
N ASN A 72 16.16 16.94 -15.24
CA ASN A 72 15.21 17.39 -16.26
C ASN A 72 13.73 17.28 -15.88
N ALA A 73 13.38 16.44 -14.89
CA ALA A 73 11.99 16.24 -14.54
C ALA A 73 11.49 17.30 -13.56
N MET A 74 10.23 17.69 -13.73
CA MET A 74 9.50 18.56 -12.78
C MET A 74 9.02 17.76 -11.58
N SER A 75 8.59 16.53 -11.82
CA SER A 75 8.19 15.56 -10.77
C SER A 75 8.40 14.15 -11.31
N TYR A 76 8.77 13.23 -10.45
CA TYR A 76 8.92 11.83 -10.85
C TYR A 76 8.85 10.87 -9.66
N GLN A 77 8.38 9.68 -9.95
CA GLN A 77 8.45 8.49 -9.09
C GLN A 77 8.86 7.32 -9.98
N ILE A 78 10.11 6.89 -9.89
CA ILE A 78 10.63 5.78 -10.71
C ILE A 78 10.69 4.45 -9.98
N THR A 79 10.29 4.42 -8.70
CA THR A 79 10.17 3.20 -7.91
C THR A 79 8.78 2.60 -8.11
N ASP A 80 8.73 1.45 -8.78
CA ASP A 80 7.52 0.72 -9.13
C ASP A 80 7.28 -0.54 -8.28
N THR A 81 7.79 -0.54 -7.05
CA THR A 81 7.68 -1.68 -6.13
C THR A 81 6.55 -1.55 -5.13
N THR A 82 6.06 -0.33 -4.90
CA THR A 82 5.05 -0.02 -3.90
C THR A 82 3.66 0.04 -4.54
N TRP A 83 2.68 -0.57 -3.88
CA TRP A 83 1.27 -0.44 -4.24
C TRP A 83 0.72 0.92 -3.82
N GLN A 84 -0.06 1.54 -4.70
CA GLN A 84 -0.81 2.77 -4.44
C GLN A 84 -2.19 2.70 -5.09
N PHE A 85 -3.13 3.50 -4.62
CA PHE A 85 -4.44 3.59 -5.27
C PHE A 85 -4.32 4.27 -6.64
N MET A 86 -5.06 3.79 -7.63
CA MET A 86 -5.12 4.41 -8.95
C MET A 86 -5.61 5.87 -8.86
N ASP A 87 -6.55 6.16 -7.96
CA ASP A 87 -7.07 7.51 -7.73
C ASP A 87 -5.98 8.51 -7.29
N GLU A 88 -4.91 8.04 -6.62
CA GLU A 88 -3.80 8.90 -6.23
C GLU A 88 -2.96 9.29 -7.44
N LEU A 89 -2.76 8.36 -8.36
CA LEU A 89 -2.08 8.62 -9.61
C LEU A 89 -2.88 9.55 -10.53
N GLU A 90 -4.22 9.44 -10.54
CA GLU A 90 -5.12 10.30 -11.30
C GLU A 90 -5.10 11.77 -10.85
N ARG A 91 -4.76 12.04 -9.60
CA ARG A 91 -4.58 13.42 -9.12
C ARG A 91 -3.35 14.11 -9.69
N ILE A 92 -2.39 13.31 -10.17
CA ILE A 92 -1.09 13.80 -10.65
C ILE A 92 -1.05 13.78 -12.17
N ILE A 93 -1.64 12.76 -12.79
CA ILE A 93 -1.57 12.49 -14.23
C ILE A 93 -2.97 12.70 -14.84
N PRO A 94 -3.11 13.54 -15.86
CA PRO A 94 -4.37 13.72 -16.58
C PRO A 94 -4.63 12.53 -17.52
N PHE A 95 -5.27 11.50 -16.99
CA PHE A 95 -5.66 10.35 -17.81
C PHE A 95 -6.91 10.67 -18.64
N ASP A 96 -6.92 10.17 -19.86
CA ASP A 96 -8.08 10.23 -20.76
C ASP A 96 -8.59 8.80 -21.01
N TYR A 97 -9.49 8.34 -20.15
CA TYR A 97 -10.16 7.05 -20.29
C TYR A 97 -11.57 7.09 -19.67
N THR A 98 -12.43 6.20 -20.12
CA THR A 98 -13.81 6.06 -19.64
C THR A 98 -13.95 5.08 -18.48
N SER A 99 -13.00 4.15 -18.31
CA SER A 99 -13.00 3.12 -17.28
C SER A 99 -11.57 2.77 -16.87
N GLN A 100 -11.30 2.83 -15.56
CA GLN A 100 -10.02 2.42 -14.99
C GLN A 100 -9.71 0.96 -15.30
N GLU A 101 -10.69 0.06 -15.19
CA GLU A 101 -10.51 -1.37 -15.40
C GLU A 101 -10.08 -1.68 -16.85
N ASN A 102 -10.75 -1.06 -17.83
CA ASN A 102 -10.41 -1.21 -19.24
C ASN A 102 -9.02 -0.64 -19.54
N PHE A 103 -8.66 0.47 -18.93
CA PHE A 103 -7.34 1.06 -19.06
C PHE A 103 -6.28 0.14 -18.47
N LEU A 104 -6.41 -0.27 -17.21
CA LEU A 104 -5.43 -1.08 -16.50
C LEU A 104 -5.22 -2.46 -17.15
N SER A 105 -6.26 -3.04 -17.73
CA SER A 105 -6.15 -4.34 -18.41
C SER A 105 -5.30 -4.31 -19.69
N ARG A 106 -5.12 -3.14 -20.30
CA ARG A 106 -4.46 -2.98 -21.60
C ARG A 106 -3.17 -2.15 -21.54
N ALA A 107 -3.12 -1.13 -20.68
CA ALA A 107 -2.07 -0.14 -20.68
C ALA A 107 -0.90 -0.56 -19.78
N LYS A 108 0.23 -0.89 -20.38
CA LYS A 108 1.52 -1.00 -19.66
C LYS A 108 2.29 0.31 -19.65
N PHE A 109 1.97 1.20 -20.58
CA PHE A 109 2.56 2.52 -20.72
C PHE A 109 1.49 3.50 -21.20
N TYR A 110 1.51 4.68 -20.61
CA TYR A 110 0.65 5.80 -21.01
C TYR A 110 1.46 7.06 -21.11
N GLU A 111 1.20 7.81 -22.17
CA GLU A 111 1.82 9.12 -22.41
C GLU A 111 0.72 10.11 -22.78
N THR A 112 0.75 11.25 -22.13
CA THR A 112 -0.13 12.37 -22.45
C THR A 112 0.61 13.67 -22.27
N GLN A 113 0.05 14.75 -22.80
CA GLN A 113 0.62 16.09 -22.68
C GLN A 113 -0.47 17.15 -22.60
N ASP A 114 -0.16 18.22 -21.92
CA ASP A 114 -0.94 19.46 -21.95
C ASP A 114 -0.15 20.59 -22.65
N SER A 115 -0.56 21.83 -22.43
CA SER A 115 0.10 23.01 -23.01
C SER A 115 1.55 23.17 -22.57
N SER A 116 1.94 22.68 -21.40
CA SER A 116 3.21 22.95 -20.73
C SER A 116 4.01 21.71 -20.42
N MET A 117 3.36 20.59 -20.16
CA MET A 117 3.97 19.37 -19.61
C MET A 117 3.73 18.13 -20.47
N VAL A 118 4.61 17.17 -20.34
CA VAL A 118 4.48 15.80 -20.83
C VAL A 118 4.50 14.86 -19.65
N TYR A 119 3.59 13.92 -19.64
CA TYR A 119 3.37 12.92 -18.60
C TYR A 119 3.64 11.55 -19.18
N MET A 120 4.57 10.83 -18.60
CA MET A 120 4.86 9.44 -18.94
C MET A 120 4.62 8.56 -17.74
N VAL A 121 3.83 7.50 -17.91
CA VAL A 121 3.48 6.56 -16.86
C VAL A 121 3.72 5.14 -17.33
N ARG A 122 4.38 4.35 -16.48
CA ARG A 122 4.45 2.90 -16.62
C ARG A 122 3.57 2.26 -15.57
N ILE A 123 2.68 1.37 -15.96
CA ILE A 123 1.94 0.47 -15.08
C ILE A 123 2.65 -0.89 -15.10
N LYS A 124 3.26 -1.26 -13.99
CA LYS A 124 3.99 -2.52 -13.86
C LYS A 124 3.08 -3.66 -13.49
N ASP A 125 2.17 -3.40 -12.56
CA ASP A 125 1.19 -4.38 -12.09
C ASP A 125 -0.05 -3.65 -11.59
N TYR A 126 -1.19 -4.35 -11.53
CA TYR A 126 -2.42 -3.81 -10.99
C TYR A 126 -3.25 -4.88 -10.29
N LYS A 127 -4.13 -4.45 -9.39
CA LYS A 127 -5.17 -5.26 -8.77
C LYS A 127 -6.48 -4.52 -8.86
N SER A 128 -7.49 -5.21 -9.39
CA SER A 128 -8.83 -4.62 -9.54
C SER A 128 -9.56 -4.57 -8.21
N LYS A 129 -10.43 -3.57 -8.06
CA LYS A 129 -11.42 -3.55 -6.99
C LYS A 129 -12.19 -4.87 -6.93
N GLU A 130 -12.71 -5.22 -5.76
CA GLU A 130 -13.37 -6.50 -5.46
C GLU A 130 -12.45 -7.72 -5.47
N GLY A 131 -11.18 -7.55 -5.85
CA GLY A 131 -10.14 -8.56 -5.69
C GLY A 131 -9.55 -8.57 -4.28
N ILE A 132 -8.77 -9.61 -3.97
CA ILE A 132 -8.03 -9.70 -2.70
C ILE A 132 -6.85 -8.75 -2.75
N SER A 133 -6.74 -7.89 -1.73
CA SER A 133 -5.64 -6.95 -1.57
C SER A 133 -4.30 -7.68 -1.37
N PRO A 134 -3.21 -7.24 -1.99
CA PRO A 134 -1.90 -7.88 -1.80
C PRO A 134 -1.40 -7.77 -0.36
N LEU A 135 -0.79 -8.85 0.15
CA LEU A 135 -0.16 -8.86 1.48
C LEU A 135 0.80 -7.69 1.69
N GLU A 136 1.58 -7.35 0.66
CA GLU A 136 2.55 -6.24 0.72
C GLU A 136 1.87 -4.91 1.03
N PHE A 137 0.67 -4.69 0.48
CA PHE A 137 -0.12 -3.48 0.72
C PHE A 137 -0.75 -3.48 2.11
N GLU A 138 -1.29 -4.63 2.55
CA GLU A 138 -1.96 -4.77 3.83
C GLU A 138 -1.00 -4.93 5.03
N ARG A 139 0.27 -5.22 4.80
CA ARG A 139 1.27 -5.50 5.84
C ARG A 139 1.29 -4.49 6.99
N PRO A 140 1.28 -3.16 6.79
CA PRO A 140 1.26 -2.21 7.88
C PRO A 140 -0.02 -2.29 8.71
N VAL A 141 -1.15 -2.48 8.05
CA VAL A 141 -2.46 -2.63 8.68
C VAL A 141 -2.51 -3.91 9.51
N ILE A 142 -2.07 -5.04 8.94
CA ILE A 142 -2.02 -6.33 9.62
C ILE A 142 -1.15 -6.27 10.87
N LYS A 143 0.04 -5.65 10.80
CA LYS A 143 0.89 -5.46 11.96
C LYS A 143 0.17 -4.71 13.08
N SER A 144 -0.53 -3.64 12.75
CA SER A 144 -1.31 -2.87 13.72
C SER A 144 -2.47 -3.68 14.30
N LEU A 145 -3.15 -4.48 13.48
CA LEU A 145 -4.23 -5.36 13.93
C LEU A 145 -3.73 -6.42 14.92
N ILE A 146 -2.61 -7.08 14.63
CA ILE A 146 -2.02 -8.10 15.51
C ILE A 146 -1.65 -7.49 16.86
N VAL A 147 -1.01 -6.31 16.87
CA VAL A 147 -0.68 -5.62 18.13
C VAL A 147 -1.94 -5.26 18.92
N ASN A 148 -2.99 -4.79 18.24
CA ASN A 148 -4.26 -4.48 18.88
C ASN A 148 -4.95 -5.72 19.46
N ILE A 149 -4.92 -6.84 18.76
CA ILE A 149 -5.46 -8.12 19.26
C ILE A 149 -4.71 -8.55 20.52
N ARG A 150 -3.39 -8.56 20.52
CA ARG A 150 -2.56 -8.87 21.70
C ARG A 150 -2.89 -7.97 22.88
N LYS A 151 -3.10 -6.67 22.61
CA LYS A 151 -3.50 -5.70 23.65
C LYS A 151 -4.87 -6.04 24.26
N GLN A 152 -5.84 -6.40 23.42
CA GLN A 152 -7.18 -6.78 23.89
C GLN A 152 -7.15 -8.07 24.71
N GLU A 153 -6.33 -9.04 24.34
CA GLU A 153 -6.13 -10.29 25.08
C GLU A 153 -5.54 -10.05 26.47
N ILE A 154 -4.53 -9.17 26.58
CA ILE A 154 -3.94 -8.77 27.86
C ILE A 154 -4.97 -8.10 28.75
N LEU A 155 -5.76 -7.15 28.19
CA LEU A 155 -6.81 -6.46 28.93
C LEU A 155 -7.84 -7.42 29.47
N ARG A 156 -8.35 -8.33 28.62
CA ARG A 156 -9.33 -9.37 29.02
C ARG A 156 -8.77 -10.24 30.12
N LYS A 157 -7.52 -10.69 30.00
CA LYS A 157 -6.87 -11.50 31.03
C LYS A 157 -6.78 -10.74 32.37
N MET A 158 -6.39 -9.47 32.33
CA MET A 158 -6.32 -8.62 33.54
C MET A 158 -7.70 -8.43 34.16
N GLU A 159 -8.75 -8.24 33.36
CA GLU A 159 -10.14 -8.14 33.85
C GLU A 159 -10.59 -9.44 34.51
N ASP A 160 -10.31 -10.57 33.90
CA ASP A 160 -10.61 -11.89 34.43
C ASP A 160 -9.86 -12.16 35.75
N ASP A 161 -8.56 -11.84 35.81
CA ASP A 161 -7.74 -11.99 37.01
C ASP A 161 -8.27 -11.11 38.18
N ILE A 162 -8.62 -9.85 37.90
CA ILE A 162 -9.20 -8.94 38.88
C ILE A 162 -10.56 -9.48 39.37
N TYR A 163 -11.39 -9.97 38.44
CA TYR A 163 -12.68 -10.54 38.80
C TYR A 163 -12.53 -11.77 39.70
N GLN A 164 -11.62 -12.70 39.38
CA GLN A 164 -11.36 -13.88 40.18
C GLN A 164 -10.81 -13.51 41.57
N GLU A 165 -9.85 -12.59 41.64
CA GLU A 165 -9.31 -12.12 42.91
C GLU A 165 -10.37 -11.49 43.81
N ALA A 166 -11.27 -10.67 43.24
CA ALA A 166 -12.37 -10.05 44.00
C ALA A 166 -13.38 -11.08 44.48
N LYS A 167 -13.64 -12.13 43.70
CA LYS A 167 -14.50 -13.26 44.07
C LYS A 167 -13.90 -14.07 45.21
N ASP A 168 -12.61 -14.42 45.12
CA ASP A 168 -11.93 -15.21 46.13
C ASP A 168 -11.84 -14.45 47.47
N LYS A 169 -11.63 -13.14 47.42
CA LYS A 169 -11.61 -12.26 48.58
C LYS A 169 -13.01 -11.90 49.09
N LYS A 170 -14.09 -12.43 48.47
CA LYS A 170 -15.49 -12.15 48.81
C LYS A 170 -15.83 -10.64 48.87
N LEU A 171 -15.21 -9.84 47.99
CA LEU A 171 -15.41 -8.41 47.94
C LEU A 171 -16.72 -7.97 47.31
N PHE A 172 -17.46 -8.89 46.67
CA PHE A 172 -18.79 -8.65 46.14
C PHE A 172 -19.67 -9.90 46.22
N GLN A 173 -21.03 -9.71 46.20
CA GLN A 173 -21.99 -10.78 46.06
C GLN A 173 -22.74 -10.63 44.75
N ASN A 174 -22.82 -11.72 43.99
CA ASN A 174 -23.67 -11.74 42.80
C ASN A 174 -25.15 -11.92 43.24
N TYR A 175 -25.93 -10.87 43.10
CA TYR A 175 -27.39 -10.98 43.18
C TYR A 175 -27.91 -11.38 41.80
N VAL A 176 -27.99 -12.68 41.53
CA VAL A 176 -28.76 -13.19 40.38
C VAL A 176 -30.23 -13.14 40.79
N LYS A 177 -31.04 -12.29 40.12
CA LYS A 177 -32.49 -12.35 40.15
C LYS A 177 -32.98 -13.35 39.13
#